data_b7db72c8b15a732b0768a505490af208
#
_entry.id   b7db72c8b15a732b0768a505490af208
#
_cell.length_a   1.000
_cell.length_b   1.000
_cell.length_c   1.000
_cell.angle_alpha   90.00
_cell.angle_beta   90.00
_cell.angle_gamma   90.00
#
_symmetry.space_group_name_H-M   'P 1'
#
loop_
_entity.id
_entity.type
_entity.pdbx_description
1 polymer ?
#
loop_
_entity_poly.entity_id
_entity_poly.type
_entity_poly.pdbx_seq_one_letter_code
_entity_poly.pdbx_strand_id
1 'polypeptide(L)'
;DINNKIAYFFIQSAGRHLNDNGKICTIVTSLLAAYTGLYSTYEGLKAPVEHYTRAASKEFGERGISVTAVAPGPMDTPFFYGQEAPEAVAYHKSASALGGLTKIEDIEPLVRFLVTDGWWITGQTIFANGGYTTR
;
A
#
# COMPACT_ATOMS: atom_id res chain seq x y z
N ASP A 1 13.64 -9.41 -3.29
CA ASP A 1 13.56 -9.72 -4.71
C ASP A 1 12.24 -10.42 -5.09
N ILE A 2 11.80 -11.44 -4.35
CA ILE A 2 10.56 -12.18 -4.62
C ILE A 2 9.34 -11.25 -4.56
N ASN A 3 9.20 -10.44 -3.53
CA ASN A 3 8.06 -9.52 -3.37
C ASN A 3 7.97 -8.51 -4.52
N ASN A 4 9.10 -7.97 -4.95
CA ASN A 4 9.18 -7.04 -6.07
C ASN A 4 8.77 -7.71 -7.38
N LYS A 5 9.32 -8.88 -7.67
CA LYS A 5 9.00 -9.64 -8.89
C LYS A 5 7.53 -10.06 -8.92
N ILE A 6 7.00 -10.54 -7.81
CA ILE A 6 5.59 -10.94 -7.72
C ILE A 6 4.68 -9.75 -8.02
N ALA A 7 4.93 -8.58 -7.42
CA ALA A 7 4.12 -7.39 -7.66
C ALA A 7 4.19 -6.96 -9.14
N TYR A 8 5.37 -6.94 -9.73
CA TYR A 8 5.56 -6.58 -11.13
C TYR A 8 4.77 -7.50 -12.07
N PHE A 9 4.99 -8.81 -11.96
CA PHE A 9 4.33 -9.78 -12.83
C PHE A 9 2.84 -9.88 -12.57
N PHE A 10 2.41 -9.70 -11.32
CA PHE A 10 0.99 -9.65 -11.00
C PHE A 10 0.31 -8.48 -11.70
N ILE A 11 0.86 -7.27 -11.61
CA ILE A 11 0.30 -6.08 -12.27
C ILE A 11 0.28 -6.28 -13.79
N GLN A 12 1.37 -6.79 -14.36
CA GLN A 12 1.45 -7.07 -15.81
C GLN A 12 0.39 -8.09 -16.24
N SER A 13 0.28 -9.18 -15.51
CA SER A 13 -0.69 -10.25 -15.83
C SER A 13 -2.12 -9.76 -15.64
N ALA A 14 -2.40 -9.03 -14.56
CA ALA A 14 -3.72 -8.45 -14.33
C ALA A 14 -4.11 -7.50 -15.45
N GLY A 15 -3.21 -6.64 -15.90
CA GLY A 15 -3.46 -5.74 -17.01
C GLY A 15 -3.81 -6.45 -18.32
N ARG A 16 -3.20 -7.63 -18.56
CA ARG A 16 -3.50 -8.44 -19.75
C ARG A 16 -4.83 -9.17 -19.67
N HIS A 17 -5.27 -9.56 -18.49
CA HIS A 17 -6.43 -10.45 -18.30
C HIS A 17 -7.66 -9.74 -17.79
N LEU A 18 -7.54 -8.54 -17.21
CA LEU A 18 -8.69 -7.78 -16.77
C LEU A 18 -9.54 -7.32 -17.96
N ASN A 19 -10.84 -7.30 -17.73
CA ASN A 19 -11.77 -6.62 -18.64
C ASN A 19 -11.54 -5.12 -18.58
N ASP A 20 -12.01 -4.40 -19.59
CA ASP A 20 -12.04 -2.95 -19.58
C ASP A 20 -12.82 -2.46 -18.36
N ASN A 21 -12.39 -1.33 -17.80
CA ASN A 21 -12.91 -0.77 -16.55
C ASN A 21 -12.60 -1.62 -15.31
N GLY A 22 -11.67 -2.56 -15.39
CA GLY A 22 -11.17 -3.31 -14.24
C GLY A 22 -10.41 -2.44 -13.26
N LYS A 23 -10.05 -3.02 -12.11
CA LYS A 23 -9.36 -2.29 -11.05
C LYS A 23 -8.26 -3.13 -10.45
N ILE A 24 -7.11 -2.50 -10.22
CA ILE A 24 -5.95 -3.11 -9.56
C ILE A 24 -5.66 -2.27 -8.31
N CYS A 25 -5.61 -2.92 -7.17
CA CYS A 25 -5.20 -2.29 -5.91
C CYS A 25 -4.14 -3.16 -5.25
N THR A 26 -3.00 -2.57 -4.96
CA THR A 26 -1.90 -3.26 -4.25
C THR A 26 -1.70 -2.67 -2.86
N ILE A 27 -1.12 -3.46 -1.97
CA ILE A 27 -0.79 -3.01 -0.61
C ILE A 27 0.71 -2.80 -0.53
N VAL A 28 1.09 -1.61 -0.12
CA VAL A 28 2.48 -1.23 0.14
C VAL A 28 2.67 -0.90 1.63
N THR A 29 3.46 0.07 1.98
CA THR A 29 3.71 0.41 3.39
C THR A 29 3.89 1.91 3.56
N SER A 30 3.48 2.45 4.70
CA SER A 30 3.76 3.84 5.08
C SER A 30 5.24 4.11 5.30
N LEU A 31 6.08 3.09 5.40
CA LEU A 31 7.54 3.28 5.45
C LEU A 31 8.08 3.95 4.18
N LEU A 32 7.34 3.94 3.07
CA LEU A 32 7.68 4.72 1.88
C LEU A 32 7.80 6.22 2.16
N ALA A 33 7.19 6.71 3.22
CA ALA A 33 7.22 8.11 3.62
C ALA A 33 7.87 8.34 5.00
N ALA A 34 8.04 7.30 5.80
CA ALA A 34 8.58 7.41 7.15
C ALA A 34 10.11 7.29 7.23
N TYR A 35 10.72 6.57 6.31
CA TYR A 35 12.18 6.37 6.23
C TYR A 35 12.80 5.91 7.55
N THR A 36 12.20 4.91 8.15
CA THR A 36 12.64 4.38 9.45
C THR A 36 13.92 3.58 9.32
N GLY A 37 14.91 3.85 10.16
CA GLY A 37 16.15 3.08 10.20
C GLY A 37 15.92 1.59 10.43
N LEU A 38 16.83 0.75 9.97
CA LEU A 38 16.80 -0.73 10.05
C LEU A 38 15.82 -1.43 9.09
N TYR A 39 15.01 -0.68 8.34
CA TYR A 39 14.03 -1.23 7.39
C TYR A 39 14.40 -1.03 5.92
N SER A 40 15.65 -0.67 5.63
CA SER A 40 16.09 -0.31 4.28
C SER A 40 15.78 -1.37 3.21
N THR A 41 15.97 -2.65 3.53
CA THR A 41 15.67 -3.74 2.60
C THR A 41 14.18 -3.83 2.31
N TYR A 42 13.34 -3.76 3.35
CA TYR A 42 11.89 -3.80 3.21
C TYR A 42 11.36 -2.60 2.43
N GLU A 43 11.83 -1.40 2.78
CA GLU A 43 11.48 -0.17 2.08
C GLU A 43 11.90 -0.22 0.61
N GLY A 44 13.13 -0.66 0.35
CA GLY A 44 13.65 -0.81 -1.00
C GLY A 44 12.91 -1.84 -1.84
N LEU A 45 12.32 -2.87 -1.22
CA LEU A 45 11.50 -3.87 -1.91
C LEU A 45 10.07 -3.38 -2.20
N LYS A 46 9.55 -2.49 -1.38
CA LYS A 46 8.19 -1.96 -1.53
C LYS A 46 8.12 -0.70 -2.40
N ALA A 47 9.17 0.11 -2.42
CA ALA A 47 9.22 1.34 -3.23
C ALA A 47 8.94 1.10 -4.73
N PRO A 48 9.48 0.06 -5.39
CA PRO A 48 9.19 -0.18 -6.79
C PRO A 48 7.71 -0.39 -7.09
N VAL A 49 6.94 -0.94 -6.15
CA VAL A 49 5.50 -1.16 -6.34
C VAL A 49 4.75 0.16 -6.51
N GLU A 50 5.15 1.21 -5.80
CA GLU A 50 4.60 2.55 -6.01
C GLU A 50 4.86 3.05 -7.43
N HIS A 51 6.08 2.85 -7.94
CA HIS A 51 6.43 3.25 -9.31
C HIS A 51 5.72 2.40 -10.35
N TYR A 52 5.59 1.08 -10.15
CA TYR A 52 4.81 0.22 -11.03
C TYR A 52 3.35 0.66 -11.10
N THR A 53 2.77 1.05 -9.97
CA THR A 53 1.40 1.58 -9.89
C THR A 53 1.23 2.81 -10.79
N ARG A 54 2.17 3.73 -10.73
CA ARG A 54 2.16 4.95 -11.54
C ARG A 54 2.28 4.64 -13.04
N ALA A 55 3.25 3.82 -13.42
CA ALA A 55 3.48 3.43 -14.81
C ALA A 55 2.26 2.68 -15.37
N ALA A 56 1.78 1.67 -14.66
CA ALA A 56 0.65 0.86 -15.08
C ALA A 56 -0.63 1.68 -15.25
N SER A 57 -0.85 2.69 -14.40
CA SER A 57 -2.01 3.57 -14.54
C SER A 57 -2.03 4.29 -15.88
N LYS A 58 -0.86 4.67 -16.39
CA LYS A 58 -0.74 5.29 -17.72
C LYS A 58 -0.93 4.29 -18.84
N GLU A 59 -0.36 3.10 -18.69
CA GLU A 59 -0.44 2.06 -19.73
C GLU A 59 -1.86 1.50 -19.90
N PHE A 60 -2.61 1.37 -18.81
CA PHE A 60 -3.94 0.76 -18.81
C PHE A 60 -5.09 1.76 -18.86
N GLY A 61 -4.78 3.05 -18.87
CA GLY A 61 -5.79 4.11 -18.81
C GLY A 61 -6.77 4.10 -19.98
N GLU A 62 -6.32 3.78 -21.19
CA GLU A 62 -7.19 3.71 -22.39
C GLU A 62 -8.28 2.63 -22.26
N ARG A 63 -8.01 1.59 -21.46
CA ARG A 63 -8.97 0.53 -21.18
C ARG A 63 -9.84 0.82 -19.95
N GLY A 64 -9.72 2.01 -19.37
CA GLY A 64 -10.48 2.40 -18.18
C GLY A 64 -10.06 1.66 -16.91
N ILE A 65 -8.90 1.03 -16.90
CA ILE A 65 -8.41 0.27 -15.73
C ILE A 65 -7.73 1.23 -14.78
N SER A 66 -8.22 1.31 -13.54
CA SER A 66 -7.57 2.07 -12.49
C SER A 66 -6.54 1.20 -11.75
N VAL A 67 -5.40 1.81 -11.42
CA VAL A 67 -4.31 1.14 -10.71
C VAL A 67 -3.93 2.00 -9.51
N THR A 68 -4.12 1.46 -8.31
CA THR A 68 -3.86 2.16 -7.05
C THR A 68 -3.01 1.32 -6.12
N ALA A 69 -2.43 1.96 -5.13
CA ALA A 69 -1.75 1.31 -4.02
C ALA A 69 -2.24 1.91 -2.70
N VAL A 70 -2.36 1.09 -1.68
CA VAL A 70 -2.70 1.52 -0.33
C VAL A 70 -1.49 1.28 0.57
N ALA A 71 -1.10 2.30 1.32
CA ALA A 71 0.04 2.28 2.23
C ALA A 71 -0.45 2.39 3.67
N PRO A 72 -0.76 1.26 4.34
CA PRO A 72 -1.15 1.29 5.74
C PRO A 72 0.04 1.62 6.65
N GLY A 73 -0.26 2.11 7.84
CA GLY A 73 0.72 2.25 8.91
C GLY A 73 1.05 0.89 9.55
N PRO A 74 1.83 0.90 10.63
CA PRO A 74 2.06 -0.32 11.40
C PRO A 74 0.72 -0.95 11.80
N MET A 75 0.53 -2.21 11.38
CA MET A 75 -0.76 -2.89 11.51
C MET A 75 -0.86 -3.66 12.82
N ASP A 76 -2.02 -3.60 13.45
CA ASP A 76 -2.35 -4.39 14.64
C ASP A 76 -2.60 -5.86 14.24
N THR A 77 -1.53 -6.60 13.99
CA THR A 77 -1.57 -7.99 13.53
C THR A 77 -0.53 -8.84 14.26
N PRO A 78 -0.75 -10.17 14.36
CA PRO A 78 0.25 -11.08 14.94
C PRO A 78 1.61 -10.99 14.25
N PHE A 79 1.63 -10.75 12.95
CA PHE A 79 2.86 -10.58 12.18
C PHE A 79 3.69 -9.41 12.71
N PHE A 80 3.05 -8.26 12.96
CA PHE A 80 3.71 -7.08 13.50
C PHE A 80 4.31 -7.36 14.90
N TYR A 81 3.51 -7.91 15.81
CA TYR A 81 3.97 -8.20 17.16
C TYR A 81 5.09 -9.24 17.20
N GLY A 82 5.11 -10.17 16.28
CA GLY A 82 6.17 -11.19 16.19
C GLY A 82 7.52 -10.65 15.72
N GLN A 83 7.54 -9.46 15.12
CA GLN A 83 8.75 -8.87 14.56
C GLN A 83 9.29 -7.68 15.34
N GLU A 84 8.48 -7.07 16.19
CA GLU A 84 8.84 -5.82 16.87
C GLU A 84 9.05 -6.02 18.37
N ALA A 85 10.09 -5.36 18.91
CA ALA A 85 10.30 -5.29 20.35
C ALA A 85 9.18 -4.47 21.02
N PRO A 86 8.86 -4.73 22.31
CA PRO A 86 7.81 -3.98 23.02
C PRO A 86 7.97 -2.46 22.97
N GLU A 87 9.20 -1.96 23.05
CA GLU A 87 9.51 -0.53 22.96
C GLU A 87 9.17 0.04 21.59
N ALA A 88 9.46 -0.71 20.52
CA ALA A 88 9.14 -0.32 19.16
C ALA A 88 7.62 -0.30 18.95
N VAL A 89 6.90 -1.28 19.49
CA VAL A 89 5.43 -1.31 19.45
C VAL A 89 4.85 -0.06 20.12
N ALA A 90 5.34 0.30 21.31
CA ALA A 90 4.90 1.50 22.03
C ALA A 90 5.16 2.77 21.23
N TYR A 91 6.33 2.86 20.60
CA TYR A 91 6.68 3.99 19.73
C TYR A 91 5.71 4.11 18.57
N HIS A 92 5.47 3.02 17.83
CA HIS A 92 4.57 3.04 16.69
C HIS A 92 3.14 3.43 17.06
N LYS A 93 2.66 2.94 18.22
CA LYS A 93 1.34 3.32 18.74
C LYS A 93 1.22 4.81 19.03
N SER A 94 2.30 5.42 19.54
CA SER A 94 2.32 6.84 19.88
C SER A 94 2.56 7.77 18.70
N ALA A 95 3.14 7.25 17.61
CA ALA A 95 3.53 8.05 16.45
C ALA A 95 2.35 8.45 15.56
N SER A 96 1.25 7.71 15.61
CA SER A 96 0.05 8.03 14.84
C SER A 96 -0.71 9.20 15.49
N ALA A 97 -1.08 10.20 14.70
CA ALA A 97 -1.81 11.36 15.20
C ALA A 97 -3.18 11.00 15.78
N LEU A 98 -3.88 10.02 15.18
CA LEU A 98 -5.16 9.54 15.69
C LEU A 98 -5.03 8.51 16.81
N GLY A 99 -3.81 8.09 17.10
CA GLY A 99 -3.47 7.14 18.16
C GLY A 99 -3.62 5.68 17.73
N GLY A 100 -2.73 4.84 18.26
CA GLY A 100 -2.79 3.39 18.06
C GLY A 100 -2.19 2.91 16.75
N LEU A 101 -2.38 1.62 16.50
CA LEU A 101 -1.95 0.97 15.26
C LEU A 101 -3.10 0.93 14.25
N THR A 102 -2.75 0.83 12.98
CA THR A 102 -3.72 0.64 11.90
C THR A 102 -4.35 -0.75 12.01
N LYS A 103 -5.65 -0.84 11.92
CA LYS A 103 -6.40 -2.10 11.96
C LYS A 103 -6.89 -2.48 10.57
N ILE A 104 -7.20 -3.76 10.39
CA ILE A 104 -7.76 -4.26 9.12
C ILE A 104 -9.06 -3.51 8.79
N GLU A 105 -9.88 -3.23 9.80
CA GLU A 105 -11.15 -2.50 9.67
C GLU A 105 -10.95 -1.05 9.19
N ASP A 106 -9.76 -0.49 9.36
CA ASP A 106 -9.43 0.85 8.88
C ASP A 106 -9.02 0.85 7.40
N ILE A 107 -8.58 -0.28 6.89
CA ILE A 107 -8.04 -0.42 5.52
C ILE A 107 -9.09 -1.02 4.57
N GLU A 108 -9.85 -2.00 5.02
CA GLU A 108 -10.79 -2.74 4.17
C GLU A 108 -11.81 -1.82 3.46
N PRO A 109 -12.44 -0.85 4.11
CA PRO A 109 -13.38 0.04 3.42
C PRO A 109 -12.73 0.87 2.31
N LEU A 110 -11.48 1.29 2.51
CA LEU A 110 -10.73 2.03 1.49
C LEU A 110 -10.43 1.14 0.27
N VAL A 111 -9.96 -0.07 0.49
CA VAL A 111 -9.69 -1.02 -0.61
C VAL A 111 -10.98 -1.31 -1.36
N ARG A 112 -12.07 -1.55 -0.65
CA ARG A 112 -13.38 -1.80 -1.27
C ARG A 112 -13.81 -0.62 -2.13
N PHE A 113 -13.68 0.60 -1.64
CA PHE A 113 -14.02 1.81 -2.40
C PHE A 113 -13.16 1.93 -3.66
N LEU A 114 -11.86 1.69 -3.57
CA LEU A 114 -10.94 1.81 -4.72
C LEU A 114 -11.23 0.79 -5.81
N VAL A 115 -11.72 -0.39 -5.47
CA VAL A 115 -12.03 -1.44 -6.45
C VAL A 115 -13.51 -1.42 -6.91
N THR A 116 -14.29 -0.49 -6.42
CA THR A 116 -15.71 -0.29 -6.81
C THR A 116 -15.95 1.13 -7.28
N ASP A 117 -16.38 2.02 -6.40
CA ASP A 117 -16.84 3.37 -6.74
C ASP A 117 -15.69 4.37 -6.96
N GLY A 118 -14.51 4.07 -6.48
CA GLY A 118 -13.33 4.95 -6.56
C GLY A 118 -12.55 4.88 -7.87
N TRP A 119 -13.18 4.54 -8.97
CA TRP A 119 -12.53 4.29 -10.28
C TRP A 119 -11.81 5.51 -10.86
N TRP A 120 -12.18 6.72 -10.44
CA TRP A 120 -11.53 7.95 -10.92
C TRP A 120 -10.16 8.18 -10.25
N ILE A 121 -9.84 7.44 -9.18
CA ILE A 121 -8.53 7.48 -8.54
C ILE A 121 -7.64 6.44 -9.22
N THR A 122 -6.60 6.90 -9.89
CA THR A 122 -5.62 6.01 -10.54
C THR A 122 -4.23 6.61 -10.45
N GLY A 123 -3.21 5.76 -10.42
CA GLY A 123 -1.80 6.18 -10.32
C GLY A 123 -1.40 6.71 -8.95
N GLN A 124 -2.23 6.56 -7.94
CA GLN A 124 -2.03 7.12 -6.62
C GLN A 124 -1.69 6.04 -5.59
N THR A 125 -0.80 6.40 -4.67
CA THR A 125 -0.59 5.66 -3.42
C THR A 125 -1.29 6.43 -2.30
N ILE A 126 -2.21 5.77 -1.62
CA ILE A 126 -3.01 6.38 -0.55
C ILE A 126 -2.48 5.91 0.79
N PHE A 127 -1.98 6.85 1.59
CA PHE A 127 -1.46 6.57 2.93
C PHE A 127 -2.61 6.60 3.93
N ALA A 128 -2.99 5.42 4.41
CA ALA A 128 -4.06 5.23 5.40
C ALA A 128 -3.44 4.73 6.71
N ASN A 129 -2.95 5.65 7.53
CA ASN A 129 -2.11 5.32 8.68
C ASN A 129 -2.41 6.16 9.93
N GLY A 130 -3.59 6.78 10.01
CA GLY A 130 -3.99 7.56 11.18
C GLY A 130 -3.09 8.77 11.46
N GLY A 131 -2.40 9.28 10.45
CA GLY A 131 -1.46 10.39 10.63
C GLY A 131 -0.08 9.95 11.14
N TYR A 132 0.28 8.68 10.97
CA TYR A 132 1.64 8.19 11.21
C TYR A 132 2.62 8.93 10.29
N THR A 133 2.22 9.17 9.06
CA THR A 133 2.87 10.12 8.15
C THR A 133 1.85 11.13 7.64
N THR A 134 2.33 12.30 7.22
CA THR A 134 1.47 13.38 6.70
C THR A 134 1.77 13.71 5.24
N ARG A 135 2.30 12.75 4.55
CA ARG A 135 2.57 12.88 3.12
C ARG A 135 1.31 12.69 2.28
#